data_ebd9bc1d81b0321d8f4b10429ad531dd
#
_entry.id   ebd9bc1d81b0321d8f4b10429ad531dd
#
_cell.length_a   1.000
_cell.length_b   1.000
_cell.length_c   1.000
_cell.angle_alpha   90.00
_cell.angle_beta   90.00
_cell.angle_gamma   90.00
#
_symmetry.space_group_name_H-M   'P 1'
#
loop_
_entity.id
_entity.type
_entity.pdbx_description
1 polymer ?
#
loop_
_entity_poly.entity_id
_entity_poly.type
_entity_poly.pdbx_seq_one_letter_code
_entity_poly.pdbx_strand_id
1 'polypeptide(L)'
;FTKKKERPCVFEYVYFARPDSYLKGKCAYEYRKNFGYELAKESDDVGDIVVPVPDSGVPAAIGYSQYKKIGFELGLIRNHYVGRTFIEPKQNIRSFGVKLKLSSNKSSIKNKSIVLIDDSIVRGTTCSKIVKMLYDGGAKEVHVRISSPPIKFPDFYGICLLYTSDAADEYS
;
A
#
# COMPACT_ATOMS: atom_id res chain seq x y z
N PHE A 1 -26.08 -30.36 10.41
CA PHE A 1 -25.51 -29.16 9.78
C PHE A 1 -24.20 -29.55 9.12
N THR A 2 -24.15 -29.55 7.78
CA THR A 2 -22.91 -29.72 7.03
C THR A 2 -22.00 -28.54 7.28
N LYS A 3 -20.79 -28.76 7.76
CA LYS A 3 -19.77 -27.76 8.01
C LYS A 3 -19.41 -27.09 6.68
N LYS A 4 -19.92 -25.89 6.41
CA LYS A 4 -19.59 -25.15 5.19
C LYS A 4 -18.12 -24.76 5.21
N LYS A 5 -17.44 -24.85 4.06
CA LYS A 5 -16.06 -24.41 3.90
C LYS A 5 -15.97 -22.91 4.14
N GLU A 6 -15.16 -22.48 5.09
CA GLU A 6 -14.91 -21.07 5.36
C GLU A 6 -14.28 -20.40 4.13
N ARG A 7 -14.82 -19.24 3.75
CA ARG A 7 -14.31 -18.41 2.66
C ARG A 7 -14.05 -17.00 3.19
N PRO A 8 -12.92 -16.78 3.89
CA PRO A 8 -12.60 -15.44 4.41
C PRO A 8 -12.35 -14.47 3.27
N CYS A 9 -12.75 -13.21 3.48
CA CYS A 9 -12.41 -12.12 2.57
C CYS A 9 -10.90 -11.88 2.60
N VAL A 10 -10.26 -11.81 1.42
CA VAL A 10 -8.82 -11.56 1.32
C VAL A 10 -8.44 -10.20 1.90
N PHE A 11 -9.36 -9.22 1.84
CA PHE A 11 -9.10 -7.86 2.31
C PHE A 11 -8.94 -7.76 3.84
N GLU A 12 -9.46 -8.73 4.60
CA GLU A 12 -9.16 -8.87 6.03
C GLU A 12 -7.65 -9.02 6.26
N TYR A 13 -7.01 -9.85 5.45
CA TYR A 13 -5.56 -10.09 5.56
C TYR A 13 -4.75 -8.90 5.06
N VAL A 14 -5.22 -8.24 3.99
CA VAL A 14 -4.50 -7.14 3.35
C VAL A 14 -4.57 -5.86 4.20
N TYR A 15 -5.77 -5.50 4.68
CA TYR A 15 -5.99 -4.16 5.22
C TYR A 15 -6.80 -4.09 6.52
N PHE A 16 -7.98 -4.76 6.62
CA PHE A 16 -8.92 -4.50 7.70
C PHE A 16 -8.48 -4.99 9.06
N ALA A 17 -7.93 -6.20 9.15
CA ALA A 17 -7.47 -6.72 10.43
C ALA A 17 -6.36 -5.83 11.00
N ARG A 18 -6.39 -5.60 12.31
CA ARG A 18 -5.27 -4.94 12.98
C ARG A 18 -4.00 -5.77 12.78
N PRO A 19 -2.82 -5.15 12.64
CA PRO A 19 -1.57 -5.89 12.41
C PRO A 19 -1.28 -6.95 13.47
N ASP A 20 -1.69 -6.72 14.71
CA ASP A 20 -1.52 -7.60 15.86
C ASP A 20 -2.62 -8.66 16.02
N SER A 21 -3.65 -8.66 15.15
CA SER A 21 -4.73 -9.65 15.19
C SER A 21 -4.28 -11.00 14.64
N TYR A 22 -4.85 -12.07 15.20
CA TYR A 22 -4.62 -13.44 14.73
C TYR A 22 -5.75 -13.89 13.80
N LEU A 23 -5.38 -14.30 12.59
CA LEU A 23 -6.26 -14.84 11.58
C LEU A 23 -5.81 -16.28 11.29
N LYS A 24 -6.68 -17.25 11.57
CA LYS A 24 -6.37 -18.69 11.39
C LYS A 24 -5.03 -19.12 12.03
N GLY A 25 -4.76 -18.63 13.23
CA GLY A 25 -3.58 -18.99 14.01
C GLY A 25 -2.28 -18.27 13.65
N LYS A 26 -2.32 -17.32 12.71
CA LYS A 26 -1.17 -16.52 12.31
C LYS A 26 -1.47 -15.03 12.42
N CYS A 27 -0.50 -14.23 12.82
CA CYS A 27 -0.64 -12.78 12.96
C CYS A 27 -0.86 -12.10 11.59
N ALA A 28 -1.76 -11.12 11.53
CA ALA A 28 -2.03 -10.35 10.31
C ALA A 28 -0.77 -9.67 9.77
N TYR A 29 0.10 -9.19 10.64
CA TYR A 29 1.41 -8.62 10.29
C TYR A 29 2.27 -9.62 9.49
N GLU A 30 2.30 -10.89 9.92
CA GLU A 30 3.10 -11.93 9.25
C GLU A 30 2.55 -12.27 7.87
N TYR A 31 1.21 -12.27 7.71
CA TYR A 31 0.60 -12.42 6.38
C TYR A 31 1.02 -11.30 5.44
N ARG A 32 0.93 -10.04 5.88
CA ARG A 32 1.32 -8.88 5.08
C ARG A 32 2.80 -8.88 4.73
N LYS A 33 3.66 -9.28 5.66
CA LYS A 33 5.08 -9.43 5.40
C LYS A 33 5.35 -10.51 4.34
N ASN A 34 4.62 -11.64 4.40
CA ASN A 34 4.71 -12.68 3.40
C ASN A 34 4.21 -12.23 2.03
N PHE A 35 3.16 -11.39 1.96
CA PHE A 35 2.72 -10.81 0.69
C PHE A 35 3.85 -10.00 0.04
N GLY A 36 4.58 -9.21 0.81
CA GLY A 36 5.76 -8.50 0.30
C GLY A 36 6.86 -9.44 -0.17
N TYR A 37 7.03 -10.57 0.48
CA TYR A 37 7.99 -11.60 0.08
C TYR A 37 7.63 -12.23 -1.27
N GLU A 38 6.35 -12.61 -1.45
CA GLU A 38 5.86 -13.16 -2.73
C GLU A 38 5.90 -12.10 -3.84
N LEU A 39 5.48 -10.88 -3.56
CA LEU A 39 5.58 -9.75 -4.48
C LEU A 39 7.02 -9.53 -4.99
N ALA A 40 8.00 -9.69 -4.11
CA ALA A 40 9.41 -9.57 -4.47
C ALA A 40 9.88 -10.68 -5.40
N LYS A 41 9.34 -11.90 -5.27
CA LYS A 41 9.63 -13.01 -6.20
C LYS A 41 9.10 -12.75 -7.61
N GLU A 42 7.92 -12.13 -7.69
CA GLU A 42 7.23 -11.83 -8.94
C GLU A 42 7.79 -10.58 -9.65
N SER A 43 8.60 -9.77 -8.96
CA SER A 43 9.11 -8.49 -9.47
C SER A 43 10.54 -8.61 -9.94
N ASP A 44 10.84 -8.13 -11.14
CA ASP A 44 12.21 -8.05 -11.70
C ASP A 44 12.91 -6.70 -11.41
N ASP A 45 12.27 -5.84 -10.59
CA ASP A 45 12.77 -4.50 -10.32
C ASP A 45 14.11 -4.48 -9.59
N VAL A 46 14.94 -3.55 -10.04
CA VAL A 46 16.20 -3.19 -9.41
C VAL A 46 16.08 -1.74 -8.95
N GLY A 47 15.71 -1.53 -7.68
CA GLY A 47 15.71 -0.22 -7.06
C GLY A 47 16.86 -0.07 -6.05
N ASP A 48 17.23 1.15 -5.73
CA ASP A 48 18.24 1.44 -4.70
C ASP A 48 17.70 1.24 -3.29
N ILE A 49 16.41 1.56 -3.10
CA ILE A 49 15.72 1.48 -1.81
C ILE A 49 14.27 1.03 -1.94
N VAL A 50 13.76 0.39 -0.90
CA VAL A 50 12.34 0.07 -0.72
C VAL A 50 11.71 1.08 0.23
N VAL A 51 10.64 1.73 -0.21
CA VAL A 51 9.91 2.73 0.56
C VAL A 51 8.46 2.28 0.76
N PRO A 52 7.94 2.19 2.01
CA PRO A 52 6.55 1.88 2.25
C PRO A 52 5.65 3.10 2.10
N VAL A 53 4.41 2.90 1.68
CA VAL A 53 3.33 3.85 1.97
C VAL A 53 2.90 3.64 3.43
N PRO A 54 3.08 4.63 4.31
CA PRO A 54 2.74 4.46 5.73
C PRO A 54 1.21 4.49 5.95
N ASP A 55 0.67 3.71 6.90
CA ASP A 55 1.33 2.71 7.74
C ASP A 55 1.13 1.30 7.18
N SER A 56 0.19 1.13 6.27
CA SER A 56 -0.33 -0.16 5.78
C SER A 56 0.67 -0.93 4.91
N GLY A 57 1.48 -0.24 4.11
CA GLY A 57 2.51 -0.85 3.27
C GLY A 57 3.76 -1.32 4.01
N VAL A 58 3.94 -0.93 5.29
CA VAL A 58 5.19 -1.20 6.02
C VAL A 58 5.53 -2.69 6.14
N PRO A 59 4.63 -3.59 6.55
CA PRO A 59 4.98 -5.01 6.68
C PRO A 59 5.39 -5.64 5.34
N ALA A 60 4.66 -5.30 4.27
CA ALA A 60 4.97 -5.81 2.92
C ALA A 60 6.32 -5.28 2.42
N ALA A 61 6.62 -4.00 2.64
CA ALA A 61 7.91 -3.41 2.27
C ALA A 61 9.09 -4.08 3.01
N ILE A 62 8.91 -4.43 4.28
CA ILE A 62 9.91 -5.19 5.04
C ILE A 62 10.12 -6.57 4.40
N GLY A 63 9.06 -7.30 4.07
CA GLY A 63 9.16 -8.60 3.42
C GLY A 63 9.86 -8.52 2.06
N TYR A 64 9.49 -7.53 1.25
CA TYR A 64 10.11 -7.26 -0.06
C TYR A 64 11.61 -6.96 0.06
N SER A 65 11.96 -6.01 0.95
CA SER A 65 13.35 -5.61 1.22
C SER A 65 14.23 -6.80 1.65
N GLN A 66 13.70 -7.64 2.54
CA GLN A 66 14.43 -8.81 3.03
C GLN A 66 14.69 -9.85 1.92
N TYR A 67 13.73 -10.07 1.02
CA TYR A 67 13.90 -11.01 -0.09
C TYR A 67 14.89 -10.49 -1.13
N LYS A 68 14.67 -9.25 -1.61
CA LYS A 68 15.54 -8.62 -2.63
C LYS A 68 16.90 -8.19 -2.11
N LYS A 69 17.09 -8.13 -0.78
CA LYS A 69 18.28 -7.58 -0.13
C LYS A 69 18.55 -6.11 -0.50
N ILE A 70 17.48 -5.35 -0.73
CA ILE A 70 17.50 -3.91 -1.00
C ILE A 70 17.21 -3.18 0.32
N GLY A 71 17.87 -2.06 0.57
CA GLY A 71 17.71 -1.27 1.79
C GLY A 71 16.27 -0.79 1.99
N PHE A 72 15.73 -0.94 3.21
CA PHE A 72 14.43 -0.38 3.61
C PHE A 72 14.64 1.03 4.16
N GLU A 73 13.85 2.00 3.67
CA GLU A 73 13.94 3.40 4.09
C GLU A 73 12.55 4.02 4.28
N LEU A 74 12.41 4.85 5.32
CA LEU A 74 11.20 5.67 5.52
C LEU A 74 11.26 6.92 4.63
N GLY A 75 11.12 6.72 3.32
CA GLY A 75 11.10 7.80 2.33
C GLY A 75 9.83 8.65 2.38
N LEU A 76 8.76 8.14 2.99
CA LEU A 76 7.51 8.83 3.29
C LEU A 76 7.27 8.82 4.79
N ILE A 77 6.94 9.99 5.33
CA ILE A 77 6.66 10.19 6.75
C ILE A 77 5.20 10.61 6.91
N ARG A 78 4.49 9.94 7.80
CA ARG A 78 3.13 10.31 8.17
C ARG A 78 3.14 11.39 9.25
N ASN A 79 2.38 12.45 9.02
CA ASN A 79 2.14 13.47 10.04
C ASN A 79 1.02 13.01 10.99
N HIS A 80 1.38 12.64 12.20
CA HIS A 80 0.44 12.17 13.23
C HIS A 80 -0.44 13.27 13.82
N TYR A 81 -0.06 14.54 13.67
CA TYR A 81 -0.80 15.69 14.21
C TYR A 81 -1.99 16.11 13.33
N VAL A 82 -2.09 15.61 12.11
CA VAL A 82 -3.21 15.89 11.22
C VAL A 82 -4.28 14.82 11.40
N GLY A 83 -5.40 15.21 12.04
CA GLY A 83 -6.56 14.34 12.27
C GLY A 83 -7.19 13.80 10.97
N ARG A 84 -8.14 12.86 11.12
CA ARG A 84 -8.89 12.28 9.99
C ARG A 84 -9.79 13.34 9.34
N THR A 85 -9.34 13.93 8.24
CA THR A 85 -10.13 14.86 7.41
C THR A 85 -11.04 14.11 6.42
N PHE A 86 -11.88 13.18 6.93
CA PHE A 86 -12.76 12.37 6.07
C PHE A 86 -14.10 13.05 5.73
N ILE A 87 -14.41 14.23 6.26
CA ILE A 87 -15.77 14.82 6.21
C ILE A 87 -15.79 16.14 5.44
N GLU A 88 -14.86 16.40 4.52
CA GLU A 88 -14.95 17.63 3.73
C GLU A 88 -15.35 17.35 2.27
N PRO A 89 -16.45 18.01 1.79
CA PRO A 89 -17.06 17.67 0.50
C PRO A 89 -16.35 18.22 -0.74
N LYS A 90 -15.35 19.09 -0.61
CA LYS A 90 -14.71 19.74 -1.76
C LYS A 90 -13.42 19.03 -2.20
N GLN A 91 -13.34 18.70 -3.49
CA GLN A 91 -12.24 17.96 -4.12
C GLN A 91 -10.86 18.64 -3.95
N ASN A 92 -10.81 19.98 -3.89
CA ASN A 92 -9.59 20.75 -3.65
C ASN A 92 -9.00 20.53 -2.24
N ILE A 93 -9.85 20.30 -1.25
CA ILE A 93 -9.44 20.08 0.14
C ILE A 93 -8.92 18.65 0.34
N ARG A 94 -9.44 17.67 -0.42
CA ARG A 94 -8.90 16.28 -0.42
C ARG A 94 -7.48 16.21 -0.97
N SER A 95 -7.14 17.00 -1.97
CA SER A 95 -5.76 17.04 -2.51
C SER A 95 -4.77 17.68 -1.53
N PHE A 96 -5.22 18.70 -0.80
CA PHE A 96 -4.47 19.32 0.29
C PHE A 96 -4.31 18.37 1.49
N GLY A 97 -5.34 17.57 1.81
CA GLY A 97 -5.35 16.60 2.90
C GLY A 97 -4.29 15.50 2.78
N VAL A 98 -3.96 15.04 1.56
CA VAL A 98 -2.86 14.07 1.36
C VAL A 98 -1.51 14.71 1.63
N LYS A 99 -1.28 15.94 1.16
CA LYS A 99 -0.04 16.70 1.42
C LYS A 99 0.14 17.05 2.90
N LEU A 100 -0.96 17.25 3.64
CA LEU A 100 -0.89 17.48 5.09
C LEU A 100 -0.58 16.19 5.88
N LYS A 101 -0.99 15.02 5.36
CA LYS A 101 -0.83 13.74 6.05
C LYS A 101 0.50 13.04 5.79
N LEU A 102 1.08 13.27 4.61
CA LEU A 102 2.33 12.63 4.20
C LEU A 102 3.32 13.71 3.76
N SER A 103 4.58 13.48 4.07
CA SER A 103 5.71 14.26 3.58
C SER A 103 6.82 13.34 3.10
N SER A 104 7.55 13.74 2.05
CA SER A 104 8.70 13.00 1.58
C SER A 104 9.94 13.32 2.43
N ASN A 105 10.67 12.28 2.82
CA ASN A 105 11.98 12.41 3.46
C ASN A 105 13.05 12.60 2.37
N LYS A 106 13.30 13.85 2.00
CA LYS A 106 14.21 14.20 0.89
C LYS A 106 15.63 13.65 1.07
N SER A 107 16.13 13.56 2.29
CA SER A 107 17.47 13.04 2.56
C SER A 107 17.61 11.55 2.20
N SER A 108 16.54 10.76 2.40
CA SER A 108 16.55 9.33 2.09
C SER A 108 16.32 9.01 0.62
N ILE A 109 15.58 9.88 -0.12
CA ILE A 109 15.08 9.55 -1.47
C ILE A 109 15.80 10.26 -2.62
N LYS A 110 16.56 11.33 -2.33
CA LYS A 110 17.19 12.16 -3.36
C LYS A 110 18.13 11.33 -4.25
N ASN A 111 17.94 11.45 -5.58
CA ASN A 111 18.71 10.77 -6.62
C ASN A 111 18.66 9.24 -6.56
N LYS A 112 17.68 8.64 -5.87
CA LYS A 112 17.52 7.19 -5.78
C LYS A 112 16.38 6.68 -6.65
N SER A 113 16.53 5.46 -7.16
CA SER A 113 15.47 4.64 -7.74
C SER A 113 14.73 3.94 -6.59
N ILE A 114 13.43 4.18 -6.48
CA ILE A 114 12.59 3.77 -5.35
C ILE A 114 11.65 2.65 -5.76
N VAL A 115 11.61 1.56 -5.00
CA VAL A 115 10.51 0.60 -5.03
C VAL A 115 9.50 1.01 -3.96
N LEU A 116 8.40 1.62 -4.40
CA LEU A 116 7.30 2.07 -3.53
C LEU A 116 6.32 0.91 -3.30
N ILE A 117 6.17 0.49 -2.05
CA ILE A 117 5.28 -0.61 -1.67
C ILE A 117 4.02 -0.06 -0.99
N ASP A 118 2.85 -0.38 -1.55
CA ASP A 118 1.55 -0.12 -0.92
C ASP A 118 0.77 -1.43 -0.74
N ASP A 119 -0.25 -1.41 0.11
CA ASP A 119 -1.10 -2.58 0.38
C ASP A 119 -2.10 -2.84 -0.74
N SER A 120 -2.76 -1.79 -1.23
CA SER A 120 -3.84 -1.89 -2.21
C SER A 120 -4.05 -0.59 -3.00
N ILE A 121 -4.57 -0.70 -4.21
CA ILE A 121 -5.04 0.44 -5.01
C ILE A 121 -6.53 0.28 -5.27
N VAL A 122 -7.32 1.34 -4.98
CA VAL A 122 -8.77 1.37 -5.28
C VAL A 122 -9.07 2.29 -6.47
N ARG A 123 -8.58 3.52 -6.47
CA ARG A 123 -8.85 4.53 -7.52
C ARG A 123 -7.58 5.15 -8.13
N GLY A 124 -6.39 4.74 -7.75
CA GLY A 124 -5.13 5.28 -8.25
C GLY A 124 -4.80 6.74 -7.87
N THR A 125 -5.80 7.59 -7.59
CA THR A 125 -5.61 9.03 -7.33
C THR A 125 -4.67 9.33 -6.15
N THR A 126 -4.71 8.54 -5.10
CA THR A 126 -3.79 8.66 -3.94
C THR A 126 -2.39 8.24 -4.33
N CYS A 127 -2.26 7.12 -5.04
CA CYS A 127 -0.98 6.61 -5.53
C CYS A 127 -0.29 7.63 -6.43
N SER A 128 -0.98 8.20 -7.41
CA SER A 128 -0.43 9.23 -8.31
C SER A 128 0.10 10.46 -7.54
N LYS A 129 -0.59 10.88 -6.48
CA LYS A 129 -0.14 12.00 -5.63
C LYS A 129 1.10 11.65 -4.82
N ILE A 130 1.19 10.43 -4.32
CA ILE A 130 2.36 9.94 -3.58
C ILE A 130 3.57 9.85 -4.51
N VAL A 131 3.41 9.29 -5.70
CA VAL A 131 4.45 9.21 -6.72
C VAL A 131 4.96 10.61 -7.08
N LYS A 132 4.05 11.56 -7.35
CA LYS A 132 4.43 12.96 -7.60
C LYS A 132 5.20 13.56 -6.42
N MET A 133 4.77 13.30 -5.17
CA MET A 133 5.46 13.80 -3.97
C MET A 133 6.90 13.26 -3.87
N LEU A 134 7.14 12.00 -4.27
CA LEU A 134 8.48 11.42 -4.30
C LEU A 134 9.36 12.07 -5.37
N TYR A 135 8.83 12.29 -6.59
CA TYR A 135 9.56 13.03 -7.63
C TYR A 135 9.85 14.49 -7.23
N ASP A 136 8.88 15.19 -6.64
CA ASP A 136 9.06 16.55 -6.10
C ASP A 136 10.10 16.56 -4.95
N GLY A 137 10.28 15.44 -4.26
CA GLY A 137 11.29 15.19 -3.24
C GLY A 137 12.68 14.88 -3.79
N GLY A 138 12.81 14.68 -5.11
CA GLY A 138 14.08 14.41 -5.80
C GLY A 138 14.37 12.94 -6.09
N ALA A 139 13.38 12.05 -6.06
CA ALA A 139 13.53 10.68 -6.51
C ALA A 139 13.90 10.63 -8.01
N LYS A 140 14.79 9.71 -8.39
CA LYS A 140 15.19 9.49 -9.79
C LYS A 140 14.14 8.70 -10.54
N GLU A 141 13.66 7.62 -9.94
CA GLU A 141 12.64 6.72 -10.48
C GLU A 141 11.76 6.21 -9.35
N VAL A 142 10.49 5.86 -9.66
CA VAL A 142 9.55 5.28 -8.69
C VAL A 142 8.84 4.09 -9.34
N HIS A 143 9.11 2.89 -8.84
CA HIS A 143 8.47 1.64 -9.22
C HIS A 143 7.40 1.30 -8.19
N VAL A 144 6.14 1.40 -8.56
CA VAL A 144 5.02 1.10 -7.65
C VAL A 144 4.75 -0.40 -7.65
N ARG A 145 4.62 -0.99 -6.47
CA ARG A 145 4.27 -2.39 -6.27
C ARG A 145 3.18 -2.51 -5.21
N ILE A 146 2.18 -3.32 -5.52
CA ILE A 146 1.00 -3.52 -4.68
C ILE A 146 1.00 -4.93 -4.14
N SER A 147 0.93 -5.06 -2.81
CA SER A 147 1.00 -6.37 -2.16
C SER A 147 -0.32 -7.15 -2.16
N SER A 148 -1.44 -6.48 -2.43
CA SER A 148 -2.73 -7.14 -2.63
C SER A 148 -2.80 -7.81 -3.99
N PRO A 149 -3.35 -9.04 -4.07
CA PRO A 149 -3.71 -9.61 -5.37
C PRO A 149 -4.87 -8.83 -6.00
N PRO A 150 -5.05 -8.90 -7.34
CA PRO A 150 -6.20 -8.31 -8.01
C PRO A 150 -7.52 -8.88 -7.46
N ILE A 151 -8.43 -8.00 -7.03
CA ILE A 151 -9.75 -8.40 -6.52
C ILE A 151 -10.73 -8.44 -7.68
N LYS A 152 -11.15 -9.65 -8.07
CA LYS A 152 -12.03 -9.86 -9.22
C LYS A 152 -13.53 -9.80 -8.89
N PHE A 153 -13.91 -10.02 -7.63
CA PHE A 153 -15.30 -10.11 -7.20
C PHE A 153 -15.51 -9.39 -5.87
N PRO A 154 -16.64 -8.67 -5.70
CA PRO A 154 -16.99 -8.07 -4.42
C PRO A 154 -17.36 -9.16 -3.39
N ASP A 155 -17.12 -8.87 -2.12
CA ASP A 155 -17.61 -9.69 -1.02
C ASP A 155 -19.02 -9.23 -0.60
N PHE A 156 -19.97 -10.18 -0.42
CA PHE A 156 -21.34 -9.86 -0.05
C PHE A 156 -21.52 -9.44 1.41
N TYR A 157 -20.59 -9.79 2.29
CA TYR A 157 -20.67 -9.58 3.74
C TYR A 157 -19.54 -8.75 4.31
N GLY A 158 -18.53 -8.48 3.51
CA GLY A 158 -17.42 -7.60 3.87
C GLY A 158 -17.75 -6.14 3.61
N ILE A 159 -16.84 -5.24 4.00
CA ILE A 159 -16.84 -3.87 3.50
C ILE A 159 -16.46 -3.97 2.03
N CYS A 160 -17.50 -4.16 1.23
CA CYS A 160 -17.40 -4.34 -0.20
C CYS A 160 -16.69 -3.13 -0.79
N LEU A 161 -15.60 -3.37 -1.49
CA LEU A 161 -15.20 -2.46 -2.54
C LEU A 161 -16.33 -2.49 -3.55
N LEU A 162 -17.21 -1.50 -3.48
CA LEU A 162 -18.21 -1.30 -4.51
C LEU A 162 -17.49 -1.36 -5.84
N TYR A 163 -17.92 -2.29 -6.70
CA TYR A 163 -17.45 -2.46 -8.05
C TYR A 163 -17.22 -1.09 -8.70
N THR A 164 -15.99 -0.75 -8.94
CA THR A 164 -15.58 0.33 -9.81
C THR A 164 -14.83 -0.33 -10.95
N SER A 165 -15.58 -0.64 -12.02
CA SER A 165 -15.06 -1.15 -13.29
C SER A 165 -14.00 -0.25 -13.93
N ASP A 166 -13.88 0.96 -13.44
CA ASP A 166 -13.08 2.03 -14.04
C ASP A 166 -11.59 1.99 -13.66
N ALA A 167 -11.18 1.18 -12.69
CA ALA A 167 -9.77 1.14 -12.28
C ALA A 167 -8.90 0.22 -13.16
N ALA A 168 -9.51 -0.70 -13.92
CA ALA A 168 -8.80 -1.62 -14.82
C ALA A 168 -8.61 -1.05 -16.23
N ASP A 169 -9.44 -0.10 -16.64
CA ASP A 169 -9.43 0.47 -18.00
C ASP A 169 -8.52 1.68 -18.17
N GLU A 170 -8.02 2.27 -17.06
CA GLU A 170 -7.10 3.41 -17.12
C GLU A 170 -5.61 3.04 -17.32
N TYR A 171 -5.28 1.75 -17.42
CA TYR A 171 -3.90 1.26 -17.57
C TYR A 171 -3.69 0.27 -18.70
N SER A 172 -4.60 0.25 -19.72
CA SER A 172 -4.38 -0.49 -20.96
C SER A 172 -3.80 0.40 -22.05
#